data_cdde04e9404ef4d546e8a46c39849367
#
_entry.id   cdde04e9404ef4d546e8a46c39849367
#
_cell.length_a   1.000
_cell.length_b   1.000
_cell.length_c   1.000
_cell.angle_alpha   90.00
_cell.angle_beta   90.00
_cell.angle_gamma   90.00
#
_symmetry.space_group_name_H-M   'P 1'
#
loop_
_entity.id
_entity.type
_entity.pdbx_description
1 polymer ?
#
loop_
_entity_poly.entity_id
_entity_poly.type
_entity_poly.pdbx_seq_one_letter_code
_entity_poly.pdbx_strand_id
1 'polypeptide(L)'
;MSLNRRILLASPLILTIALAVAANAQAKDPKQIVIGTSAGPYADQVRLGIKPILEKQGYKVRIVEFNDYIQPNFALAEGALDANVFQHVTYLDRFAAQHKLALSELVKVPTAPIAIYSRRHKSLDAVNGGSTVALPNDPTNQARALVMLDQLGWIKLRPGIDPIRASERDVAANPKGIRLLPLEAAQLPRSLQDADYAFVNGNYALASGLKLRDAQRTEKISPAYANLVAVRTPDRDKPFARDLAAAYKSRAFLDVTNKHFADYAKTDYQLALQSPGAR
;
A
#
# COMPACT_ATOMS: atom_id res chain seq x y z
N MET A 1 -53.10 -3.74 79.83
CA MET A 1 -52.34 -2.54 79.46
C MET A 1 -51.49 -2.91 78.25
N SER A 2 -51.94 -2.61 77.05
CA SER A 2 -51.31 -2.96 75.80
C SER A 2 -50.96 -1.65 75.08
N LEU A 3 -49.64 -1.48 74.83
CA LEU A 3 -49.11 -0.30 74.16
C LEU A 3 -48.93 -0.66 72.65
N ASN A 4 -49.78 -0.07 71.83
CA ASN A 4 -49.71 -0.16 70.40
C ASN A 4 -48.59 0.77 69.91
N ARG A 5 -47.49 0.18 69.37
CA ARG A 5 -46.48 0.90 68.55
C ARG A 5 -46.82 0.77 67.09
N ARG A 6 -47.29 1.86 66.50
CA ARG A 6 -47.39 1.99 65.01
C ARG A 6 -45.98 2.27 64.48
N ILE A 7 -45.49 1.34 63.70
CA ILE A 7 -44.28 1.50 62.91
C ILE A 7 -44.69 2.12 61.57
N LEU A 8 -44.29 3.36 61.31
CA LEU A 8 -44.38 4.02 60.02
C LEU A 8 -43.26 3.46 59.12
N LEU A 9 -43.61 2.71 58.12
CA LEU A 9 -42.67 2.29 57.03
C LEU A 9 -42.53 3.46 56.05
N ALA A 10 -41.41 4.16 56.12
CA ALA A 10 -40.99 5.11 55.12
C ALA A 10 -40.34 4.34 54.00
N SER A 11 -41.00 4.26 52.82
CA SER A 11 -40.43 3.73 51.60
C SER A 11 -39.44 4.75 51.00
N PRO A 12 -38.18 4.38 50.74
CA PRO A 12 -37.31 5.24 49.99
C PRO A 12 -37.68 5.16 48.51
N LEU A 13 -38.12 6.28 47.95
CA LEU A 13 -38.29 6.50 46.51
C LEU A 13 -36.89 6.52 45.88
N ILE A 14 -36.43 5.40 45.31
CA ILE A 14 -35.20 5.33 44.57
C ILE A 14 -35.44 6.02 43.24
N LEU A 15 -35.00 7.26 43.14
CA LEU A 15 -34.96 8.04 41.92
C LEU A 15 -33.80 7.49 41.03
N THR A 16 -34.10 6.54 40.15
CA THR A 16 -33.17 6.05 39.14
C THR A 16 -32.95 7.13 38.08
N ILE A 17 -31.93 7.96 38.29
CA ILE A 17 -31.42 8.85 37.24
C ILE A 17 -30.71 7.93 36.23
N ALA A 18 -31.41 7.52 35.19
CA ALA A 18 -30.80 6.94 34.00
C ALA A 18 -29.97 8.04 33.31
N LEU A 19 -28.67 8.09 33.61
CA LEU A 19 -27.73 8.88 32.84
C LEU A 19 -27.67 8.26 31.43
N ALA A 20 -28.45 8.79 30.50
CA ALA A 20 -28.30 8.55 29.09
C ALA A 20 -26.97 9.20 28.67
N VAL A 21 -25.90 8.45 28.76
CA VAL A 21 -24.64 8.77 28.05
C VAL A 21 -24.95 8.60 26.56
N ALA A 22 -25.53 9.64 25.96
CA ALA A 22 -25.54 9.76 24.51
C ALA A 22 -24.08 9.88 24.10
N ALA A 23 -23.47 8.77 23.69
CA ALA A 23 -22.23 8.78 22.95
C ALA A 23 -22.52 9.63 21.71
N ASN A 24 -22.11 10.90 21.75
CA ASN A 24 -22.02 11.76 20.59
C ASN A 24 -20.95 11.14 19.68
N ALA A 25 -21.32 10.11 18.94
CA ALA A 25 -20.63 9.74 17.72
C ALA A 25 -20.80 10.94 16.79
N GLN A 26 -19.86 11.88 16.88
CA GLN A 26 -19.86 13.06 16.01
C GLN A 26 -19.86 12.54 14.58
N ALA A 27 -20.97 12.70 13.88
CA ALA A 27 -21.10 12.24 12.51
C ALA A 27 -19.93 12.82 11.73
N LYS A 28 -19.12 11.95 11.13
CA LYS A 28 -17.94 12.35 10.37
C LYS A 28 -18.37 13.35 9.29
N ASP A 29 -17.68 14.49 9.19
CA ASP A 29 -17.89 15.46 8.13
C ASP A 29 -17.80 14.74 6.77
N PRO A 30 -18.88 14.69 5.95
CA PRO A 30 -18.90 13.96 4.69
C PRO A 30 -17.90 14.54 3.67
N LYS A 31 -17.38 15.73 3.93
CA LYS A 31 -16.33 16.37 3.13
C LYS A 31 -14.92 16.16 3.71
N GLN A 32 -14.75 15.42 4.78
CA GLN A 32 -13.44 15.03 5.28
C GLN A 32 -13.04 13.67 4.73
N ILE A 33 -11.86 13.60 4.09
CA ILE A 33 -11.28 12.34 3.58
C ILE A 33 -9.93 12.14 4.25
N VAL A 34 -9.73 10.96 4.82
CA VAL A 34 -8.45 10.52 5.40
C VAL A 34 -7.85 9.44 4.52
N ILE A 35 -6.69 9.73 3.94
CA ILE A 35 -6.00 8.82 3.02
C ILE A 35 -4.73 8.30 3.67
N GLY A 36 -4.63 6.96 3.83
CA GLY A 36 -3.42 6.28 4.29
C GLY A 36 -2.46 6.02 3.12
N THR A 37 -1.17 6.24 3.33
CA THR A 37 -0.14 5.98 2.32
C THR A 37 1.08 5.33 2.97
N SER A 38 1.94 4.66 2.18
CA SER A 38 3.33 4.51 2.61
C SER A 38 4.04 5.86 2.47
N ALA A 39 5.06 6.07 3.30
CA ALA A 39 5.92 7.25 3.21
C ALA A 39 6.56 7.38 1.81
N GLY A 40 6.80 8.60 1.38
CA GLY A 40 7.43 8.93 0.11
C GLY A 40 6.44 9.09 -1.04
N PRO A 41 6.69 8.50 -2.22
CA PRO A 41 6.07 8.92 -3.47
C PRO A 41 4.55 8.76 -3.55
N TYR A 42 3.94 7.82 -2.82
CA TYR A 42 2.47 7.71 -2.81
C TYR A 42 1.83 8.81 -1.96
N ALA A 43 2.47 9.21 -0.85
CA ALA A 43 2.09 10.40 -0.10
C ALA A 43 2.21 11.66 -0.96
N ASP A 44 3.28 11.75 -1.76
CA ASP A 44 3.51 12.88 -2.66
C ASP A 44 2.51 12.93 -3.83
N GLN A 45 2.11 11.79 -4.40
CA GLN A 45 1.03 11.75 -5.39
C GLN A 45 -0.26 12.34 -4.81
N VAL A 46 -0.61 11.96 -3.57
CA VAL A 46 -1.79 12.53 -2.89
C VAL A 46 -1.57 14.01 -2.59
N ARG A 47 -0.44 14.39 -2.04
CA ARG A 47 -0.15 15.77 -1.60
C ARG A 47 -0.10 16.75 -2.75
N LEU A 48 0.59 16.41 -3.84
CA LEU A 48 0.84 17.31 -4.98
C LEU A 48 -0.28 17.27 -6.01
N GLY A 49 -0.96 16.14 -6.15
CA GLY A 49 -1.95 15.93 -7.21
C GLY A 49 -3.38 15.84 -6.70
N ILE A 50 -3.67 14.87 -5.87
CA ILE A 50 -5.05 14.51 -5.51
C ILE A 50 -5.67 15.50 -4.53
N LYS A 51 -4.94 15.86 -3.47
CA LYS A 51 -5.41 16.79 -2.44
C LYS A 51 -5.86 18.14 -3.04
N PRO A 52 -5.07 18.83 -3.90
CA PRO A 52 -5.51 20.10 -4.48
C PRO A 52 -6.76 19.97 -5.37
N ILE A 53 -6.95 18.85 -6.04
CA ILE A 53 -8.13 18.60 -6.88
C ILE A 53 -9.38 18.44 -6.01
N LEU A 54 -9.29 17.63 -4.94
CA LEU A 54 -10.41 17.38 -4.04
C LEU A 54 -10.74 18.60 -3.17
N GLU A 55 -9.74 19.39 -2.76
CA GLU A 55 -9.96 20.62 -1.98
C GLU A 55 -10.72 21.69 -2.78
N LYS A 56 -10.51 21.77 -4.10
CA LYS A 56 -11.33 22.62 -4.99
C LYS A 56 -12.80 22.19 -5.05
N GLN A 57 -13.09 20.92 -4.70
CA GLN A 57 -14.46 20.39 -4.62
C GLN A 57 -15.03 20.48 -3.19
N GLY A 58 -14.34 21.19 -2.28
CA GLY A 58 -14.76 21.43 -0.91
C GLY A 58 -14.42 20.31 0.07
N TYR A 59 -13.59 19.34 -0.31
CA TYR A 59 -13.10 18.31 0.62
C TYR A 59 -11.98 18.88 1.51
N LYS A 60 -11.87 18.29 2.71
CA LYS A 60 -10.71 18.44 3.61
C LYS A 60 -9.91 17.14 3.57
N VAL A 61 -8.74 17.15 2.94
CA VAL A 61 -7.93 15.94 2.75
C VAL A 61 -6.81 15.88 3.78
N ARG A 62 -6.82 14.82 4.61
CA ARG A 62 -5.76 14.48 5.56
C ARG A 62 -5.01 13.24 5.08
N ILE A 63 -3.69 13.30 5.09
CA ILE A 63 -2.79 12.20 4.74
C ILE A 63 -2.24 11.61 6.03
N VAL A 64 -2.23 10.28 6.13
CA VAL A 64 -1.59 9.52 7.22
C VAL A 64 -0.54 8.60 6.57
N GLU A 65 0.71 8.80 6.95
CA GLU A 65 1.82 8.00 6.41
C GLU A 65 2.15 6.85 7.36
N PHE A 66 2.38 5.67 6.79
CA PHE A 66 2.73 4.43 7.48
C PHE A 66 4.11 3.96 7.05
N ASN A 67 4.81 3.29 7.96
CA ASN A 67 6.15 2.78 7.71
C ASN A 67 6.18 1.28 7.33
N ASP A 68 5.01 0.67 7.17
CA ASP A 68 4.84 -0.74 6.82
C ASP A 68 3.68 -0.93 5.83
N TYR A 69 3.48 -2.17 5.36
CA TYR A 69 2.39 -2.52 4.42
C TYR A 69 1.18 -3.20 5.11
N ILE A 70 1.23 -3.40 6.43
CA ILE A 70 0.21 -4.13 7.20
C ILE A 70 -0.84 -3.17 7.76
N GLN A 71 -0.37 -2.17 8.51
CA GLN A 71 -1.22 -1.23 9.25
C GLN A 71 -2.22 -0.45 8.38
N PRO A 72 -1.87 0.02 7.14
CA PRO A 72 -2.82 0.79 6.33
C PRO A 72 -4.11 0.04 5.99
N ASN A 73 -4.06 -1.29 5.82
CA ASN A 73 -5.25 -2.09 5.52
C ASN A 73 -6.12 -2.32 6.75
N PHE A 74 -5.54 -2.54 7.92
CA PHE A 74 -6.31 -2.61 9.17
C PHE A 74 -6.95 -1.27 9.51
N ALA A 75 -6.20 -0.17 9.43
CA ALA A 75 -6.72 1.18 9.67
C ALA A 75 -7.86 1.55 8.70
N LEU A 76 -7.79 1.09 7.44
CA LEU A 76 -8.88 1.25 6.47
C LEU A 76 -10.11 0.41 6.85
N ALA A 77 -9.92 -0.85 7.20
CA ALA A 77 -11.01 -1.74 7.58
C ALA A 77 -11.75 -1.27 8.83
N GLU A 78 -11.02 -0.74 9.81
CA GLU A 78 -11.53 -0.21 11.07
C GLU A 78 -12.18 1.19 10.94
N GLY A 79 -12.07 1.84 9.76
CA GLY A 79 -12.66 3.14 9.49
C GLY A 79 -11.83 4.34 9.95
N ALA A 80 -10.60 4.13 10.43
CA ALA A 80 -9.66 5.23 10.74
C ALA A 80 -9.19 5.95 9.47
N LEU A 81 -9.25 5.27 8.32
CA LEU A 81 -9.01 5.81 6.98
C LEU A 81 -10.28 5.68 6.13
N ASP A 82 -10.40 6.51 5.11
CA ASP A 82 -11.43 6.39 4.06
C ASP A 82 -10.91 5.65 2.84
N ALA A 83 -9.63 5.82 2.55
CA ALA A 83 -8.93 5.15 1.47
C ALA A 83 -7.47 4.91 1.88
N ASN A 84 -6.80 3.98 1.20
CA ASN A 84 -5.35 3.91 1.23
C ASN A 84 -4.74 3.78 -0.17
N VAL A 85 -3.49 4.20 -0.33
CA VAL A 85 -2.73 4.07 -1.57
C VAL A 85 -1.27 3.74 -1.25
N PHE A 86 -0.88 2.47 -1.45
CA PHE A 86 0.47 1.97 -1.21
C PHE A 86 0.72 0.61 -1.85
N GLN A 87 -0.34 -0.13 -2.21
CA GLN A 87 -0.33 -1.54 -2.55
C GLN A 87 -0.81 -1.80 -3.97
N HIS A 88 -0.38 -2.92 -4.53
CA HIS A 88 -0.89 -3.45 -5.79
C HIS A 88 -2.04 -4.46 -5.56
N VAL A 89 -2.80 -4.76 -6.62
CA VAL A 89 -4.01 -5.60 -6.54
C VAL A 89 -3.71 -6.99 -5.95
N THR A 90 -2.63 -7.65 -6.35
CA THR A 90 -2.25 -8.97 -5.84
C THR A 90 -2.00 -8.96 -4.32
N TYR A 91 -1.41 -7.87 -3.79
CA TYR A 91 -1.21 -7.70 -2.34
C TYR A 91 -2.56 -7.48 -1.64
N LEU A 92 -3.38 -6.56 -2.15
CA LEU A 92 -4.70 -6.27 -1.59
C LEU A 92 -5.56 -7.53 -1.49
N ASP A 93 -5.70 -8.27 -2.59
CA ASP A 93 -6.55 -9.46 -2.65
C ASP A 93 -6.08 -10.55 -1.67
N ARG A 94 -4.76 -10.80 -1.62
CA ARG A 94 -4.19 -11.79 -0.71
C ARG A 94 -4.36 -11.38 0.74
N PHE A 95 -4.05 -10.12 1.07
CA PHE A 95 -4.17 -9.58 2.43
C PHE A 95 -5.63 -9.59 2.90
N ALA A 96 -6.54 -9.09 2.07
CA ALA A 96 -7.96 -9.04 2.38
C ALA A 96 -8.55 -10.44 2.59
N ALA A 97 -8.18 -11.42 1.74
CA ALA A 97 -8.62 -12.80 1.89
C ALA A 97 -8.06 -13.44 3.18
N GLN A 98 -6.77 -13.26 3.46
CA GLN A 98 -6.10 -13.81 4.65
C GLN A 98 -6.71 -13.30 5.96
N HIS A 99 -7.04 -12.00 6.01
CA HIS A 99 -7.54 -11.32 7.21
C HIS A 99 -9.07 -11.16 7.20
N LYS A 100 -9.77 -11.68 6.18
CA LYS A 100 -11.24 -11.58 6.02
C LYS A 100 -11.74 -10.13 6.04
N LEU A 101 -11.02 -9.23 5.38
CA LEU A 101 -11.34 -7.81 5.31
C LEU A 101 -12.17 -7.51 4.06
N ALA A 102 -13.21 -6.69 4.20
CA ALA A 102 -14.04 -6.23 3.09
C ALA A 102 -13.41 -4.96 2.47
N LEU A 103 -12.29 -5.13 1.77
CA LEU A 103 -11.57 -4.08 1.05
C LEU A 103 -11.64 -4.33 -0.46
N SER A 104 -11.70 -3.26 -1.25
CA SER A 104 -11.80 -3.32 -2.71
C SER A 104 -10.91 -2.30 -3.39
N GLU A 105 -10.42 -2.65 -4.58
CA GLU A 105 -9.81 -1.69 -5.49
C GLU A 105 -10.85 -0.62 -5.90
N LEU A 106 -10.43 0.63 -5.87
CA LEU A 106 -11.20 1.77 -6.37
C LEU A 106 -10.69 2.24 -7.74
N VAL A 107 -9.39 2.49 -7.84
CA VAL A 107 -8.74 3.02 -9.05
C VAL A 107 -7.25 2.70 -9.02
N LYS A 108 -6.67 2.38 -10.16
CA LYS A 108 -5.20 2.21 -10.29
C LYS A 108 -4.49 3.55 -10.26
N VAL A 109 -3.22 3.52 -9.83
CA VAL A 109 -2.38 4.74 -9.72
C VAL A 109 -1.02 4.53 -10.40
N PRO A 110 -0.33 5.61 -10.80
CA PRO A 110 1.04 5.52 -11.31
C PRO A 110 1.93 4.75 -10.33
N THR A 111 2.67 3.77 -10.84
CA THR A 111 3.35 2.77 -10.02
C THR A 111 4.85 2.83 -10.22
N ALA A 112 5.60 2.93 -9.12
CA ALA A 112 7.05 2.76 -9.12
C ALA A 112 7.42 1.26 -9.11
N PRO A 113 8.37 0.82 -9.97
CA PRO A 113 8.78 -0.59 -10.04
C PRO A 113 9.54 -1.05 -8.80
N ILE A 114 9.57 -2.35 -8.54
CA ILE A 114 10.61 -2.94 -7.71
C ILE A 114 11.91 -2.99 -8.53
N ALA A 115 13.04 -2.80 -7.89
CA ALA A 115 14.32 -2.72 -8.58
C ALA A 115 15.45 -3.35 -7.76
N ILE A 116 16.51 -3.78 -8.45
CA ILE A 116 17.71 -4.35 -7.85
C ILE A 116 18.76 -3.25 -7.72
N TYR A 117 19.27 -3.09 -6.52
CA TYR A 117 20.35 -2.17 -6.19
C TYR A 117 21.54 -2.92 -5.59
N SER A 118 22.72 -2.34 -5.71
CA SER A 118 23.92 -2.75 -4.98
C SER A 118 24.78 -1.53 -4.68
N ARG A 119 25.42 -1.53 -3.50
CA ARG A 119 26.49 -0.59 -3.16
C ARG A 119 27.87 -1.20 -3.31
N ARG A 120 27.95 -2.52 -3.36
CA ARG A 120 29.20 -3.30 -3.40
C ARG A 120 29.62 -3.65 -4.82
N HIS A 121 28.65 -3.85 -5.71
CA HIS A 121 28.88 -4.32 -7.06
C HIS A 121 28.36 -3.32 -8.10
N LYS A 122 29.12 -3.08 -9.15
CA LYS A 122 28.74 -2.16 -10.25
C LYS A 122 27.88 -2.83 -11.31
N SER A 123 27.81 -4.16 -11.33
CA SER A 123 27.09 -4.96 -12.35
C SER A 123 26.46 -6.19 -11.71
N LEU A 124 25.36 -6.64 -12.29
CA LEU A 124 24.70 -7.92 -11.96
C LEU A 124 25.59 -9.12 -12.32
N ASP A 125 26.53 -8.98 -13.26
CA ASP A 125 27.46 -10.03 -13.65
C ASP A 125 28.49 -10.37 -12.57
N ALA A 126 28.69 -9.48 -11.60
CA ALA A 126 29.58 -9.69 -10.47
C ALA A 126 29.03 -10.65 -9.39
N VAL A 127 27.79 -11.17 -9.59
CA VAL A 127 27.22 -12.18 -8.71
C VAL A 127 28.03 -13.45 -8.70
N ASN A 128 28.34 -13.99 -7.51
CA ASN A 128 29.11 -15.20 -7.32
C ASN A 128 28.53 -16.08 -6.20
N GLY A 129 29.13 -17.25 -5.99
CA GLY A 129 28.76 -18.15 -4.90
C GLY A 129 28.90 -17.49 -3.55
N GLY A 130 27.82 -17.51 -2.76
CA GLY A 130 27.75 -16.88 -1.44
C GLY A 130 27.28 -15.42 -1.45
N SER A 131 27.10 -14.77 -2.62
CA SER A 131 26.51 -13.42 -2.67
C SER A 131 25.16 -13.40 -1.96
N THR A 132 25.00 -12.42 -1.07
CA THR A 132 23.76 -12.22 -0.29
C THR A 132 22.80 -11.31 -1.07
N VAL A 133 21.56 -11.76 -1.26
CA VAL A 133 20.53 -11.05 -1.97
C VAL A 133 19.34 -10.81 -1.03
N ALA A 134 19.18 -9.57 -0.57
CA ALA A 134 18.04 -9.17 0.25
C ALA A 134 16.81 -8.97 -0.65
N LEU A 135 15.66 -9.45 -0.18
CA LEU A 135 14.38 -9.36 -0.89
C LEU A 135 13.20 -9.24 0.08
N PRO A 136 12.02 -8.77 -0.38
CA PRO A 136 10.85 -8.67 0.47
C PRO A 136 10.45 -10.02 1.08
N ASN A 137 10.00 -10.02 2.33
CA ASN A 137 9.51 -11.21 3.03
C ASN A 137 7.99 -11.41 2.86
N ASP A 138 7.24 -10.39 2.43
CA ASP A 138 5.84 -10.59 2.12
C ASP A 138 5.68 -11.43 0.84
N PRO A 139 4.74 -12.38 0.84
CA PRO A 139 4.69 -13.39 -0.21
C PRO A 139 4.50 -12.84 -1.62
N THR A 140 3.85 -11.69 -1.78
CA THR A 140 3.55 -11.15 -3.11
C THR A 140 4.71 -10.37 -3.71
N ASN A 141 5.45 -9.62 -2.90
CA ASN A 141 6.66 -8.94 -3.37
C ASN A 141 7.86 -9.89 -3.41
N GLN A 142 7.90 -10.93 -2.54
CA GLN A 142 8.88 -12.00 -2.65
C GLN A 142 8.76 -12.73 -3.99
N ALA A 143 7.54 -13.07 -4.42
CA ALA A 143 7.31 -13.69 -5.72
C ALA A 143 7.86 -12.85 -6.88
N ARG A 144 7.68 -11.51 -6.86
CA ARG A 144 8.26 -10.59 -7.86
C ARG A 144 9.79 -10.70 -7.90
N ALA A 145 10.44 -10.68 -6.74
CA ALA A 145 11.89 -10.78 -6.65
C ALA A 145 12.39 -12.15 -7.16
N LEU A 146 11.73 -13.25 -6.77
CA LEU A 146 12.09 -14.60 -7.23
C LEU A 146 11.94 -14.77 -8.74
N VAL A 147 10.87 -14.24 -9.34
CA VAL A 147 10.69 -14.23 -10.80
C VAL A 147 11.80 -13.44 -11.49
N MET A 148 12.21 -12.29 -10.96
CA MET A 148 13.32 -11.52 -11.50
C MET A 148 14.66 -12.27 -11.35
N LEU A 149 14.89 -12.97 -10.26
CA LEU A 149 16.07 -13.80 -10.04
C LEU A 149 16.13 -14.98 -11.04
N ASP A 150 14.98 -15.59 -11.34
CA ASP A 150 14.88 -16.65 -12.36
C ASP A 150 15.20 -16.10 -13.77
N GLN A 151 14.65 -14.95 -14.12
CA GLN A 151 14.93 -14.25 -15.39
C GLN A 151 16.40 -13.85 -15.53
N LEU A 152 17.10 -13.58 -14.44
CA LEU A 152 18.55 -13.32 -14.41
C LEU A 152 19.38 -14.60 -14.47
N GLY A 153 18.75 -15.77 -14.34
CA GLY A 153 19.45 -17.04 -14.24
C GLY A 153 20.25 -17.21 -12.94
N TRP A 154 19.95 -16.41 -11.91
CA TRP A 154 20.59 -16.55 -10.60
C TRP A 154 20.01 -17.72 -9.81
N ILE A 155 18.73 -18.00 -10.00
CA ILE A 155 18.03 -19.20 -9.55
C ILE A 155 17.28 -19.84 -10.71
N LYS A 156 16.67 -21.01 -10.48
CA LYS A 156 15.69 -21.62 -11.37
C LYS A 156 14.45 -21.98 -10.58
N LEU A 157 13.32 -21.43 -10.98
CA LEU A 157 12.02 -21.80 -10.43
C LEU A 157 11.52 -23.08 -11.09
N ARG A 158 10.69 -23.85 -10.38
CA ARG A 158 10.05 -25.06 -10.94
C ARG A 158 9.17 -24.69 -12.14
N PRO A 159 9.17 -25.48 -13.21
CA PRO A 159 8.29 -25.25 -14.35
C PRO A 159 6.81 -25.30 -13.95
N GLY A 160 5.99 -24.49 -14.60
CA GLY A 160 4.51 -24.51 -14.44
C GLY A 160 3.96 -23.86 -13.18
N ILE A 161 4.80 -23.23 -12.36
CA ILE A 161 4.30 -22.45 -11.22
C ILE A 161 3.59 -21.17 -11.70
N ASP A 162 2.61 -20.73 -10.93
CA ASP A 162 2.04 -19.38 -11.10
C ASP A 162 3.04 -18.33 -10.60
N PRO A 163 3.55 -17.43 -11.48
CA PRO A 163 4.59 -16.46 -11.10
C PRO A 163 4.19 -15.54 -9.93
N ILE A 164 2.91 -15.21 -9.78
CA ILE A 164 2.43 -14.34 -8.69
C ILE A 164 2.35 -15.06 -7.33
N ARG A 165 2.58 -16.37 -7.32
CA ARG A 165 2.58 -17.25 -6.14
C ARG A 165 3.94 -17.86 -5.84
N ALA A 166 4.95 -17.55 -6.62
CA ALA A 166 6.29 -18.10 -6.44
C ALA A 166 6.81 -17.85 -5.02
N SER A 167 7.43 -18.85 -4.44
CA SER A 167 8.02 -18.83 -3.10
C SER A 167 9.40 -19.46 -3.12
N GLU A 168 10.17 -19.34 -2.04
CA GLU A 168 11.48 -20.00 -1.92
C GLU A 168 11.40 -21.54 -2.08
N ARG A 169 10.26 -22.14 -1.74
CA ARG A 169 10.01 -23.59 -1.93
C ARG A 169 9.94 -23.99 -3.40
N ASP A 170 9.74 -23.03 -4.28
CA ASP A 170 9.65 -23.22 -5.72
C ASP A 170 11.00 -23.08 -6.43
N VAL A 171 12.06 -22.77 -5.69
CA VAL A 171 13.43 -22.73 -6.22
C VAL A 171 13.93 -24.16 -6.44
N ALA A 172 14.00 -24.59 -7.71
CA ALA A 172 14.47 -25.91 -8.11
C ALA A 172 15.99 -25.99 -8.15
N ALA A 173 16.68 -24.89 -8.51
CA ALA A 173 18.13 -24.82 -8.55
C ALA A 173 18.62 -23.39 -8.25
N ASN A 174 19.85 -23.33 -7.73
CA ASN A 174 20.56 -22.08 -7.42
C ASN A 174 21.95 -22.11 -8.06
N PRO A 175 22.03 -21.94 -9.40
CA PRO A 175 23.29 -22.08 -10.14
C PRO A 175 24.34 -21.04 -9.77
N LYS A 176 23.94 -19.91 -9.21
CA LYS A 176 24.86 -18.88 -8.75
C LYS A 176 25.25 -19.04 -7.28
N GLY A 177 24.67 -19.98 -6.54
CA GLY A 177 24.97 -20.21 -5.12
C GLY A 177 24.68 -19.01 -4.24
N ILE A 178 23.70 -18.15 -4.60
CA ILE A 178 23.33 -16.97 -3.83
C ILE A 178 22.62 -17.37 -2.53
N ARG A 179 22.71 -16.48 -1.55
CA ARG A 179 21.97 -16.60 -0.27
C ARG A 179 20.84 -15.58 -0.25
N LEU A 180 19.62 -16.06 -0.19
CA LEU A 180 18.44 -15.21 -0.06
C LEU A 180 18.30 -14.72 1.39
N LEU A 181 18.00 -13.43 1.56
CA LEU A 181 17.77 -12.77 2.84
C LEU A 181 16.41 -12.06 2.80
N PRO A 182 15.31 -12.76 3.15
CA PRO A 182 13.99 -12.14 3.23
C PRO A 182 13.91 -11.14 4.39
N LEU A 183 13.50 -9.91 4.09
CA LEU A 183 13.39 -8.80 5.04
C LEU A 183 12.07 -8.04 4.83
N GLU A 184 11.61 -7.37 5.88
CA GLU A 184 10.56 -6.37 5.75
C GLU A 184 10.91 -5.34 4.67
N ALA A 185 9.95 -5.00 3.79
CA ALA A 185 10.19 -4.15 2.63
C ALA A 185 10.81 -2.78 3.00
N ALA A 186 10.42 -2.22 4.15
CA ALA A 186 10.97 -0.97 4.67
C ALA A 186 12.45 -1.05 5.08
N GLN A 187 12.98 -2.25 5.33
CA GLN A 187 14.37 -2.47 5.74
C GLN A 187 15.32 -2.67 4.56
N LEU A 188 14.79 -3.02 3.38
CA LEU A 188 15.58 -3.35 2.20
C LEU A 188 16.55 -2.25 1.74
N PRO A 189 16.21 -0.95 1.76
CA PRO A 189 17.19 0.09 1.44
C PRO A 189 18.41 0.09 2.37
N ARG A 190 18.20 -0.21 3.66
CA ARG A 190 19.26 -0.29 4.66
C ARG A 190 20.13 -1.53 4.48
N SER A 191 19.54 -2.65 4.07
CA SER A 191 20.28 -3.89 3.86
C SER A 191 21.39 -3.79 2.80
N LEU A 192 21.37 -2.76 1.95
CA LEU A 192 22.44 -2.45 1.00
C LEU A 192 23.79 -2.13 1.67
N GLN A 193 23.86 -1.95 2.98
CA GLN A 193 25.12 -1.83 3.74
C GLN A 193 25.79 -3.18 3.90
N ASP A 194 25.01 -4.25 4.06
CA ASP A 194 25.46 -5.59 4.42
C ASP A 194 25.26 -6.63 3.34
N ALA A 195 24.19 -6.51 2.53
CA ALA A 195 23.91 -7.40 1.41
C ALA A 195 24.64 -6.98 0.13
N ASP A 196 24.98 -7.96 -0.70
CA ASP A 196 25.59 -7.71 -2.00
C ASP A 196 24.62 -7.06 -2.98
N TYR A 197 23.36 -7.51 -2.95
CA TYR A 197 22.25 -6.96 -3.74
C TYR A 197 20.99 -6.88 -2.88
N ALA A 198 20.12 -5.93 -3.19
CA ALA A 198 18.80 -5.85 -2.59
C ALA A 198 17.71 -5.52 -3.63
N PHE A 199 16.60 -6.26 -3.57
CA PHE A 199 15.36 -5.92 -4.26
C PHE A 199 14.59 -4.92 -3.42
N VAL A 200 14.46 -3.70 -3.88
CA VAL A 200 13.81 -2.62 -3.14
C VAL A 200 12.56 -2.16 -3.87
N ASN A 201 11.41 -2.19 -3.18
CA ASN A 201 10.17 -1.64 -3.71
C ASN A 201 10.33 -0.14 -3.98
N GLY A 202 9.82 0.33 -5.12
CA GLY A 202 10.10 1.67 -5.63
C GLY A 202 9.74 2.80 -4.65
N ASN A 203 8.65 2.65 -3.88
CA ASN A 203 8.31 3.65 -2.85
C ASN A 203 9.37 3.75 -1.75
N TYR A 204 9.88 2.63 -1.24
CA TYR A 204 10.94 2.62 -0.23
C TYR A 204 12.30 3.01 -0.81
N ALA A 205 12.57 2.66 -2.07
CA ALA A 205 13.78 3.13 -2.74
C ALA A 205 13.81 4.67 -2.76
N LEU A 206 12.76 5.29 -3.26
CA LEU A 206 12.67 6.75 -3.39
C LEU A 206 12.60 7.45 -2.03
N ALA A 207 11.84 6.90 -1.07
CA ALA A 207 11.78 7.43 0.29
C ALA A 207 13.13 7.39 1.02
N SER A 208 14.01 6.46 0.67
CA SER A 208 15.38 6.34 1.22
C SER A 208 16.44 7.15 0.45
N GLY A 209 16.05 7.88 -0.60
CA GLY A 209 16.95 8.67 -1.43
C GLY A 209 17.61 7.91 -2.58
N LEU A 210 17.30 6.62 -2.77
CA LEU A 210 17.71 5.88 -3.97
C LEU A 210 16.93 6.41 -5.18
N LYS A 211 17.55 6.37 -6.38
CA LYS A 211 16.90 6.79 -7.62
C LYS A 211 16.65 5.57 -8.48
N LEU A 212 15.51 5.52 -9.18
CA LEU A 212 15.19 4.42 -10.09
C LEU A 212 16.24 4.25 -11.21
N ARG A 213 16.83 5.34 -11.68
CA ARG A 213 17.90 5.33 -12.69
C ARG A 213 19.22 4.72 -12.19
N ASP A 214 19.44 4.65 -10.90
CA ASP A 214 20.65 4.09 -10.29
C ASP A 214 20.50 2.57 -10.03
N ALA A 215 19.30 2.03 -10.27
CA ALA A 215 19.06 0.60 -10.18
C ALA A 215 19.79 -0.17 -11.27
N GLN A 216 20.37 -1.30 -10.92
CA GLN A 216 21.03 -2.19 -11.90
C GLN A 216 20.01 -2.90 -12.80
N ARG A 217 18.80 -3.13 -12.30
CA ARG A 217 17.64 -3.62 -13.06
C ARG A 217 16.34 -3.21 -12.38
N THR A 218 15.37 -2.81 -13.20
CA THR A 218 13.98 -2.61 -12.77
C THR A 218 13.09 -3.70 -13.35
N GLU A 219 12.00 -4.04 -12.67
CA GLU A 219 10.99 -4.91 -13.27
C GLU A 219 10.21 -4.20 -14.38
N LYS A 220 9.66 -4.96 -15.31
CA LYS A 220 8.58 -4.51 -16.17
C LYS A 220 7.27 -4.77 -15.43
N ILE A 221 6.63 -3.69 -14.95
CA ILE A 221 5.40 -3.81 -14.14
C ILE A 221 4.30 -4.49 -14.96
N SER A 222 3.78 -5.59 -14.45
CA SER A 222 2.59 -6.25 -14.99
C SER A 222 1.31 -5.65 -14.40
N PRO A 223 0.14 -5.82 -15.03
CA PRO A 223 -1.14 -5.37 -14.47
C PRO A 223 -1.43 -5.90 -13.06
N ALA A 224 -0.92 -7.09 -12.71
CA ALA A 224 -1.04 -7.70 -11.38
C ALA A 224 -0.29 -6.93 -10.28
N TYR A 225 0.70 -6.11 -10.66
CA TYR A 225 1.51 -5.33 -9.74
C TYR A 225 1.30 -3.82 -9.88
N ALA A 226 0.29 -3.40 -10.64
CA ALA A 226 -0.11 -2.01 -10.68
C ALA A 226 -0.72 -1.60 -9.32
N ASN A 227 -0.20 -0.53 -8.73
CA ASN A 227 -0.71 0.01 -7.47
C ASN A 227 -2.08 0.67 -7.66
N LEU A 228 -2.80 0.77 -6.55
CA LEU A 228 -4.18 1.22 -6.55
C LEU A 228 -4.53 2.02 -5.29
N VAL A 229 -5.65 2.71 -5.36
CA VAL A 229 -6.38 3.19 -4.19
C VAL A 229 -7.33 2.08 -3.75
N ALA A 230 -7.28 1.70 -2.48
CA ALA A 230 -8.25 0.81 -1.87
C ALA A 230 -9.22 1.57 -0.98
N VAL A 231 -10.45 1.09 -0.92
CA VAL A 231 -11.52 1.55 -0.02
C VAL A 231 -12.20 0.35 0.64
N ARG A 232 -12.96 0.57 1.71
CA ARG A 232 -13.88 -0.48 2.20
C ARG A 232 -14.89 -0.79 1.11
N THR A 233 -15.19 -2.06 0.90
CA THR A 233 -16.13 -2.51 -0.16
C THR A 233 -17.48 -1.77 -0.12
N PRO A 234 -18.12 -1.56 1.06
CA PRO A 234 -19.38 -0.79 1.13
C PRO A 234 -19.26 0.69 0.80
N ASP A 235 -18.03 1.23 0.74
CA ASP A 235 -17.78 2.65 0.49
C ASP A 235 -17.46 2.96 -0.98
N ARG A 236 -17.32 1.91 -1.81
CA ARG A 236 -16.84 2.04 -3.20
C ARG A 236 -17.67 3.01 -4.06
N ASP A 237 -18.98 3.04 -3.83
CA ASP A 237 -19.91 3.87 -4.60
C ASP A 237 -20.33 5.15 -3.87
N LYS A 238 -19.70 5.47 -2.74
CA LYS A 238 -19.95 6.73 -2.03
C LYS A 238 -19.43 7.95 -2.83
N PRO A 239 -20.03 9.13 -2.62
CA PRO A 239 -19.59 10.35 -3.33
C PRO A 239 -18.10 10.59 -3.25
N PHE A 240 -17.49 10.51 -2.07
CA PHE A 240 -16.06 10.75 -1.90
C PHE A 240 -15.20 9.76 -2.71
N ALA A 241 -15.62 8.50 -2.81
CA ALA A 241 -14.87 7.48 -3.55
C ALA A 241 -14.93 7.75 -5.06
N ARG A 242 -16.09 8.13 -5.58
CA ARG A 242 -16.25 8.53 -6.99
C ARG A 242 -15.39 9.76 -7.32
N ASP A 243 -15.41 10.78 -6.44
CA ASP A 243 -14.65 12.02 -6.64
C ASP A 243 -13.13 11.74 -6.54
N LEU A 244 -12.71 10.88 -5.61
CA LEU A 244 -11.33 10.42 -5.48
C LEU A 244 -10.86 9.67 -6.73
N ALA A 245 -11.67 8.74 -7.25
CA ALA A 245 -11.36 8.02 -8.49
C ALA A 245 -11.30 8.98 -9.69
N ALA A 246 -12.21 9.93 -9.79
CA ALA A 246 -12.22 10.97 -10.84
C ALA A 246 -10.96 11.86 -10.75
N ALA A 247 -10.52 12.22 -9.54
CA ALA A 247 -9.29 12.98 -9.35
C ALA A 247 -8.06 12.26 -9.91
N TYR A 248 -7.90 10.97 -9.64
CA TYR A 248 -6.81 10.14 -10.19
C TYR A 248 -6.87 10.00 -11.72
N LYS A 249 -8.06 10.02 -12.32
CA LYS A 249 -8.27 9.92 -13.77
C LYS A 249 -8.19 11.26 -14.49
N SER A 250 -8.01 12.36 -13.79
CA SER A 250 -8.07 13.71 -14.36
C SER A 250 -6.81 14.09 -15.16
N ARG A 251 -6.98 15.02 -16.11
CA ARG A 251 -5.87 15.65 -16.82
C ARG A 251 -4.93 16.38 -15.84
N ALA A 252 -5.49 17.05 -14.85
CA ALA A 252 -4.70 17.76 -13.83
C ALA A 252 -3.75 16.82 -13.07
N PHE A 253 -4.19 15.59 -12.73
CA PHE A 253 -3.30 14.62 -12.11
C PHE A 253 -2.29 14.03 -13.10
N LEU A 254 -2.65 13.85 -14.37
CA LEU A 254 -1.70 13.46 -15.41
C LEU A 254 -0.55 14.47 -15.53
N ASP A 255 -0.85 15.76 -15.49
CA ASP A 255 0.17 16.83 -15.57
C ASP A 255 1.12 16.78 -14.37
N VAL A 256 0.60 16.53 -13.16
CA VAL A 256 1.41 16.28 -11.95
C VAL A 256 2.26 15.02 -12.12
N THR A 257 1.70 13.95 -12.68
CA THR A 257 2.44 12.69 -12.94
C THR A 257 3.59 12.93 -13.90
N ASN A 258 3.35 13.62 -15.01
CA ASN A 258 4.40 13.92 -16.00
C ASN A 258 5.53 14.77 -15.41
N LYS A 259 5.20 15.69 -14.51
CA LYS A 259 6.17 16.60 -13.90
C LYS A 259 6.98 15.95 -12.76
N HIS A 260 6.37 15.16 -11.91
CA HIS A 260 6.97 14.70 -10.66
C HIS A 260 7.19 13.21 -10.58
N PHE A 261 6.53 12.40 -11.44
CA PHE A 261 6.54 10.94 -11.41
C PHE A 261 6.72 10.36 -12.82
N ALA A 262 7.56 10.99 -13.64
CA ALA A 262 7.75 10.64 -15.06
C ALA A 262 8.25 9.19 -15.25
N ASP A 263 9.07 8.69 -14.31
CA ASP A 263 9.66 7.35 -14.34
C ASP A 263 8.70 6.24 -13.86
N TYR A 264 7.46 6.60 -13.48
CA TYR A 264 6.46 5.65 -13.03
C TYR A 264 5.69 5.05 -14.20
N ALA A 265 5.33 3.78 -14.09
CA ALA A 265 4.39 3.20 -15.04
C ALA A 265 3.05 3.93 -14.93
N LYS A 266 2.62 4.50 -16.04
CA LYS A 266 1.33 5.18 -16.16
C LYS A 266 0.19 4.17 -16.22
N THR A 267 -0.97 4.60 -15.77
CA THR A 267 -2.21 3.81 -15.87
C THR A 267 -2.82 3.92 -17.27
N ASP A 268 -3.68 2.97 -17.65
CA ASP A 268 -4.30 2.95 -18.98
C ASP A 268 -5.07 4.25 -19.29
N TYR A 269 -5.79 4.81 -18.30
CA TYR A 269 -6.50 6.08 -18.50
C TYR A 269 -5.55 7.28 -18.64
N GLN A 270 -4.37 7.27 -18.01
CA GLN A 270 -3.36 8.30 -18.25
C GLN A 270 -2.75 8.18 -19.65
N LEU A 271 -2.50 6.95 -20.11
CA LEU A 271 -2.03 6.69 -21.47
C LEU A 271 -3.09 7.12 -22.50
N ALA A 272 -4.36 6.79 -22.24
CA ALA A 272 -5.48 7.25 -23.08
C ALA A 272 -5.56 8.78 -23.18
N LEU A 273 -5.35 9.51 -22.07
CA LEU A 273 -5.32 10.97 -22.08
C LEU A 273 -4.12 11.58 -22.84
N GLN A 274 -3.06 10.81 -23.08
CA GLN A 274 -1.88 11.24 -23.85
C GLN A 274 -2.00 10.92 -25.35
N SER A 275 -2.95 10.07 -25.73
CA SER A 275 -3.14 9.68 -27.13
C SER A 275 -3.61 10.86 -27.98
N PRO A 276 -3.13 11.01 -29.23
CA PRO A 276 -3.61 12.04 -30.15
C PRO A 276 -5.11 11.85 -30.40
N GLY A 277 -5.92 12.85 -30.04
CA GLY A 277 -7.40 12.81 -30.19
C GLY A 277 -8.20 12.75 -28.88
N ALA A 278 -7.58 12.56 -27.73
CA ALA A 278 -8.22 12.71 -26.43
C ALA A 278 -8.42 14.20 -26.10
N ARG A 279 -9.49 14.82 -26.62
CA ARG A 279 -9.98 16.18 -26.29
C ARG A 279 -11.27 16.09 -25.48
#